data_1b1175ca22693e8a03ab46908834f8cc
#
_entry.id   1b1175ca22693e8a03ab46908834f8cc
#
_cell.length_a   1.000
_cell.length_b   1.000
_cell.length_c   1.000
_cell.angle_alpha   90.00
_cell.angle_beta   90.00
_cell.angle_gamma   90.00
#
_symmetry.space_group_name_H-M   'P 1'
#
loop_
_entity.id
_entity.type
_entity.pdbx_description
1 polymer ?
#
loop_
_entity_poly.entity_id
_entity_poly.type
_entity_poly.pdbx_seq_one_letter_code
_entity_poly.pdbx_strand_id
1 'polypeptide(L)'
;MVGLQTARHIKNQWPHREVWVIDRAPISLGASTRNAGFACFGSMGEILDDISRTDENTAYALYEKRYKGLQQLLEDFGETSIGYEKTGGYEIFTPEDLAEYETIAANIDKVNSALDSVAGEKPFQMKSTSKLGMKVLENGVYTPLEGMVQTHLLYKKVQEAAIAAGVRIMGGLTALPPEKLDSGKWRVNTNEGYRFDARNLVVCTNGYAAHLLPELEVLPARGQVLVTSSIPGLAWRGLMHADKGYIYFRSLGTRILIGGGRNLDFEGETTPELETSQHITQYLENYLRDVVVPGETFEIEHQWAGTMGMHQNRTPIVQRMDEGLYACVRMGGMGVALSAVVSREMAALMKETQ
;
A
#
# COMPACT_ATOMS: atom_id res chain seq x y z
N MET A 1 9.62 -1.70 2.58
CA MET A 1 9.09 -3.04 2.98
C MET A 1 9.42 -4.12 1.96
N VAL A 2 9.01 -3.97 0.69
CA VAL A 2 9.25 -5.00 -0.34
C VAL A 2 10.72 -5.39 -0.45
N GLY A 3 11.63 -4.44 -0.62
CA GLY A 3 13.07 -4.73 -0.75
C GLY A 3 13.68 -5.46 0.45
N LEU A 4 13.29 -5.08 1.68
CA LEU A 4 13.76 -5.75 2.90
C LEU A 4 13.25 -7.20 3.00
N GLN A 5 11.97 -7.44 2.68
CA GLN A 5 11.41 -8.79 2.69
C GLN A 5 12.00 -9.65 1.56
N THR A 6 12.14 -9.09 0.36
CA THR A 6 12.82 -9.76 -0.76
C THR A 6 14.24 -10.16 -0.38
N ALA A 7 15.02 -9.23 0.19
CA ALA A 7 16.38 -9.49 0.64
C ALA A 7 16.43 -10.58 1.73
N ARG A 8 15.48 -10.55 2.70
CA ARG A 8 15.34 -11.61 3.72
C ARG A 8 15.09 -12.97 3.10
N HIS A 9 14.15 -13.09 2.15
CA HIS A 9 13.85 -14.35 1.50
C HIS A 9 15.02 -14.87 0.66
N ILE A 10 15.71 -13.99 -0.08
CA ILE A 10 16.93 -14.31 -0.83
C ILE A 10 18.02 -14.80 0.12
N LYS A 11 18.24 -14.11 1.24
CA LYS A 11 19.27 -14.48 2.21
C LYS A 11 18.98 -15.83 2.89
N ASN A 12 17.73 -16.11 3.23
CA ASN A 12 17.31 -17.39 3.77
C ASN A 12 17.47 -18.54 2.75
N GLN A 13 17.22 -18.28 1.48
CA GLN A 13 17.36 -19.25 0.40
C GLN A 13 18.83 -19.57 0.07
N TRP A 14 19.70 -18.55 0.20
CA TRP A 14 21.14 -18.67 -0.04
C TRP A 14 21.95 -18.06 1.11
N PRO A 15 22.09 -18.75 2.25
CA PRO A 15 22.70 -18.21 3.47
C PRO A 15 24.16 -17.72 3.30
N HIS A 16 24.90 -18.31 2.36
CA HIS A 16 26.30 -17.96 2.10
C HIS A 16 26.50 -16.76 1.18
N ARG A 17 25.43 -16.26 0.52
CA ARG A 17 25.52 -15.09 -0.35
C ARG A 17 25.49 -13.81 0.48
N GLU A 18 26.25 -12.81 0.05
CA GLU A 18 26.09 -11.47 0.55
C GLU A 18 24.86 -10.82 -0.07
N VAL A 19 23.98 -10.27 0.76
CA VAL A 19 22.77 -9.57 0.35
C VAL A 19 22.77 -8.16 0.97
N TRP A 20 22.71 -7.15 0.13
CA TRP A 20 22.70 -5.75 0.52
C TRP A 20 21.39 -5.09 0.10
N VAL A 21 20.89 -4.21 0.96
CA VAL A 21 19.81 -3.29 0.65
C VAL A 21 20.37 -1.87 0.76
N ILE A 22 20.23 -1.11 -0.30
CA ILE A 22 20.56 0.32 -0.29
C ILE A 22 19.28 1.15 -0.38
N ASP A 23 19.20 2.23 0.37
CA ASP A 23 18.06 3.14 0.39
C ASP A 23 18.56 4.59 0.27
N ARG A 24 17.85 5.40 -0.51
CA ARG A 24 18.18 6.82 -0.70
C ARG A 24 18.16 7.61 0.61
N ALA A 25 17.21 7.31 1.47
CA ALA A 25 17.08 7.99 2.74
C ALA A 25 17.96 7.33 3.83
N PRO A 26 18.64 8.10 4.69
CA PRO A 26 19.38 7.57 5.84
C PRO A 26 18.49 6.76 6.79
N ILE A 27 17.25 7.20 6.95
CA ILE A 27 16.17 6.52 7.63
C ILE A 27 15.03 6.42 6.61
N SER A 28 14.40 5.26 6.47
CA SER A 28 13.35 5.09 5.47
C SER A 28 12.25 6.16 5.59
N LEU A 29 12.11 6.96 4.55
CA LEU A 29 11.14 8.06 4.43
C LEU A 29 10.15 7.86 3.27
N GLY A 30 10.11 6.67 2.67
CA GLY A 30 9.20 6.33 1.58
C GLY A 30 7.83 5.85 2.06
N ALA A 31 7.00 5.38 1.13
CA ALA A 31 5.66 4.87 1.40
C ALA A 31 5.62 3.77 2.48
N SER A 32 6.73 3.06 2.70
CA SER A 32 6.82 2.02 3.74
C SER A 32 6.64 2.53 5.17
N THR A 33 6.97 3.79 5.45
CA THR A 33 6.87 4.42 6.77
C THR A 33 5.85 5.56 6.82
N ARG A 34 5.33 5.97 5.66
CA ARG A 34 4.38 7.08 5.51
C ARG A 34 2.96 6.63 5.14
N ASN A 35 2.71 5.30 5.07
CA ASN A 35 1.38 4.77 4.80
C ASN A 35 0.43 4.98 6.00
N ALA A 36 -0.85 4.93 5.72
CA ALA A 36 -1.91 5.16 6.70
C ALA A 36 -2.16 3.98 7.67
N GLY A 37 -1.44 2.86 7.53
CA GLY A 37 -1.58 1.68 8.38
C GLY A 37 -2.85 0.87 8.10
N PHE A 38 -3.32 0.84 6.87
CA PHE A 38 -4.41 0.01 6.43
C PHE A 38 -3.91 -1.40 6.11
N ALA A 39 -4.48 -2.39 6.76
CA ALA A 39 -4.34 -3.81 6.44
C ALA A 39 -5.61 -4.25 5.70
N CYS A 40 -5.73 -3.79 4.46
CA CYS A 40 -6.89 -3.96 3.59
C CYS A 40 -6.46 -4.56 2.25
N PHE A 41 -7.41 -5.03 1.48
CA PHE A 41 -7.16 -5.69 0.19
C PHE A 41 -8.08 -5.21 -0.93
N GLY A 42 -8.93 -4.22 -0.67
CA GLY A 42 -9.80 -3.53 -1.63
C GLY A 42 -11.26 -3.53 -1.22
N SER A 43 -11.90 -2.38 -1.34
CA SER A 43 -13.36 -2.23 -1.16
C SER A 43 -14.13 -2.74 -2.37
N MET A 44 -15.46 -2.83 -2.27
CA MET A 44 -16.33 -3.21 -3.40
C MET A 44 -16.19 -2.22 -4.57
N GLY A 45 -16.15 -0.92 -4.27
CA GLY A 45 -15.97 0.12 -5.28
C GLY A 45 -14.62 0.01 -6.00
N GLU A 46 -13.53 -0.30 -5.26
CA GLU A 46 -12.23 -0.56 -5.86
C GLU A 46 -12.22 -1.78 -6.76
N ILE A 47 -12.89 -2.89 -6.36
CA ILE A 47 -12.98 -4.10 -7.16
C ILE A 47 -13.75 -3.84 -8.46
N LEU A 48 -14.89 -3.15 -8.39
CA LEU A 48 -15.68 -2.82 -9.58
C LEU A 48 -14.93 -1.85 -10.51
N ASP A 49 -14.16 -0.91 -9.95
CA ASP A 49 -13.27 -0.04 -10.72
C ASP A 49 -12.15 -0.84 -11.40
N ASP A 50 -11.51 -1.78 -10.68
CA ASP A 50 -10.49 -2.67 -11.25
C ASP A 50 -11.07 -3.56 -12.37
N ILE A 51 -12.29 -4.10 -12.23
CA ILE A 51 -12.99 -4.86 -13.26
C ILE A 51 -13.23 -3.98 -14.50
N SER A 52 -13.65 -2.73 -14.31
CA SER A 52 -13.92 -1.81 -15.44
C SER A 52 -12.67 -1.44 -16.22
N ARG A 53 -11.50 -1.45 -15.59
CA ARG A 53 -10.19 -1.10 -16.18
C ARG A 53 -9.47 -2.28 -16.82
N THR A 54 -9.80 -3.49 -16.38
CA THR A 54 -9.16 -4.72 -16.84
C THR A 54 -10.22 -5.76 -17.26
N ASP A 55 -10.45 -6.75 -16.42
CA ASP A 55 -11.48 -7.78 -16.51
C ASP A 55 -11.71 -8.43 -15.14
N GLU A 56 -12.78 -9.22 -15.00
CA GLU A 56 -13.15 -9.86 -13.74
C GLU A 56 -12.06 -10.78 -13.20
N ASN A 57 -11.44 -11.60 -14.04
CA ASN A 57 -10.41 -12.56 -13.61
C ASN A 57 -9.17 -11.84 -13.07
N THR A 58 -8.74 -10.79 -13.76
CA THR A 58 -7.59 -9.97 -13.34
C THR A 58 -7.88 -9.25 -12.02
N ALA A 59 -9.07 -8.67 -11.87
CA ALA A 59 -9.45 -7.96 -10.64
C ALA A 59 -9.55 -8.91 -9.44
N TYR A 60 -10.20 -10.08 -9.60
CA TYR A 60 -10.31 -11.08 -8.53
C TYR A 60 -8.96 -11.69 -8.18
N ALA A 61 -8.10 -11.98 -9.15
CA ALA A 61 -6.74 -12.46 -8.89
C ALA A 61 -5.90 -11.42 -8.11
N LEU A 62 -6.09 -10.14 -8.38
CA LEU A 62 -5.43 -9.06 -7.64
C LEU A 62 -5.93 -8.98 -6.20
N TYR A 63 -7.24 -9.07 -5.98
CA TYR A 63 -7.84 -9.14 -4.65
C TYR A 63 -7.30 -10.34 -3.86
N GLU A 64 -7.32 -11.53 -4.47
CA GLU A 64 -6.77 -12.75 -3.87
C GLU A 64 -5.30 -12.60 -3.49
N LYS A 65 -4.49 -12.02 -4.38
CA LYS A 65 -3.06 -11.75 -4.11
C LYS A 65 -2.88 -10.81 -2.91
N ARG A 66 -3.67 -9.74 -2.81
CA ARG A 66 -3.66 -8.81 -1.67
C ARG A 66 -4.06 -9.53 -0.37
N TYR A 67 -5.15 -10.32 -0.41
CA TYR A 67 -5.62 -11.08 0.74
C TYR A 67 -4.57 -12.09 1.24
N LYS A 68 -4.05 -12.93 0.34
CA LYS A 68 -2.97 -13.89 0.65
C LYS A 68 -1.71 -13.20 1.18
N GLY A 69 -1.34 -12.07 0.61
CA GLY A 69 -0.19 -11.30 1.06
C GLY A 69 -0.36 -10.75 2.47
N LEU A 70 -1.55 -10.30 2.83
CA LEU A 70 -1.85 -9.88 4.21
C LEU A 70 -1.77 -11.07 5.17
N GLN A 71 -2.36 -12.22 4.84
CA GLN A 71 -2.26 -13.43 5.68
C GLN A 71 -0.80 -13.83 5.91
N GLN A 72 0.01 -13.87 4.85
CA GLN A 72 1.44 -14.17 4.95
C GLN A 72 2.20 -13.15 5.79
N LEU A 73 1.82 -11.86 5.74
CA LEU A 73 2.42 -10.82 6.58
C LEU A 73 2.14 -11.07 8.06
N LEU A 74 0.90 -11.43 8.40
CA LEU A 74 0.48 -11.75 9.75
C LEU A 74 1.16 -13.03 10.27
N GLU A 75 1.29 -14.06 9.43
CA GLU A 75 2.03 -15.29 9.74
C GLU A 75 3.52 -15.01 10.01
N ASP A 76 4.16 -14.18 9.18
CA ASP A 76 5.59 -13.87 9.29
C ASP A 76 5.96 -13.11 10.54
N PHE A 77 5.11 -12.19 10.96
CA PHE A 77 5.46 -11.23 12.01
C PHE A 77 4.60 -11.33 13.27
N GLY A 78 3.44 -11.97 13.20
CA GLY A 78 2.47 -12.06 14.29
C GLY A 78 1.72 -10.74 14.53
N GLU A 79 0.45 -10.83 14.83
CA GLU A 79 -0.47 -9.68 14.96
C GLU A 79 0.01 -8.65 15.99
N THR A 80 0.32 -9.11 17.20
CA THR A 80 0.72 -8.25 18.32
C THR A 80 1.99 -7.45 18.02
N SER A 81 2.96 -8.09 17.32
CA SER A 81 4.28 -7.48 17.12
C SER A 81 4.25 -6.31 16.12
N ILE A 82 3.25 -6.27 15.23
CA ILE A 82 3.05 -5.21 14.24
C ILE A 82 1.87 -4.30 14.61
N GLY A 83 1.28 -4.51 15.79
CA GLY A 83 0.11 -3.76 16.26
C GLY A 83 -1.10 -3.93 15.32
N TYR A 84 -1.32 -5.16 14.82
CA TYR A 84 -2.49 -5.46 13.99
C TYR A 84 -3.73 -5.56 14.86
N GLU A 85 -4.80 -4.95 14.41
CA GLU A 85 -6.13 -5.01 15.00
C GLU A 85 -7.15 -5.34 13.90
N LYS A 86 -7.81 -6.49 14.01
CA LYS A 86 -8.88 -6.89 13.09
C LYS A 86 -10.16 -6.13 13.45
N THR A 87 -10.31 -4.93 12.92
CA THR A 87 -11.45 -4.04 13.21
C THR A 87 -12.60 -4.19 12.21
N GLY A 88 -12.35 -4.85 11.10
CA GLY A 88 -13.16 -4.70 9.90
C GLY A 88 -12.97 -3.33 9.26
N GLY A 89 -13.62 -3.14 8.11
CA GLY A 89 -13.64 -1.89 7.36
C GLY A 89 -15.04 -1.62 6.78
N TYR A 90 -15.39 -0.35 6.65
CA TYR A 90 -16.59 0.07 5.95
C TYR A 90 -16.23 0.80 4.67
N GLU A 91 -16.98 0.57 3.61
CA GLU A 91 -17.10 1.48 2.49
C GLU A 91 -18.39 2.28 2.68
N ILE A 92 -18.26 3.58 2.80
CA ILE A 92 -19.34 4.51 3.08
C ILE A 92 -19.64 5.37 1.86
N PHE A 93 -20.86 5.84 1.76
CA PHE A 93 -21.38 6.62 0.63
C PHE A 93 -22.10 7.86 1.14
N THR A 94 -21.80 9.00 0.56
CA THR A 94 -22.59 10.21 0.80
C THR A 94 -23.88 10.17 -0.03
N PRO A 95 -24.87 11.04 0.21
CA PRO A 95 -26.07 11.11 -0.64
C PRO A 95 -25.75 11.35 -2.12
N GLU A 96 -24.63 12.00 -2.44
CA GLU A 96 -24.16 12.25 -3.79
C GLU A 96 -23.65 10.97 -4.48
N ASP A 97 -23.24 9.96 -3.71
CA ASP A 97 -22.71 8.67 -4.19
C ASP A 97 -23.82 7.60 -4.39
N LEU A 98 -25.10 7.98 -4.36
CA LEU A 98 -26.23 7.03 -4.41
C LEU A 98 -26.14 6.08 -5.62
N ALA A 99 -25.78 6.56 -6.79
CA ALA A 99 -25.68 5.72 -8.01
C ALA A 99 -24.55 4.69 -7.91
N GLU A 100 -23.43 5.04 -7.27
CA GLU A 100 -22.33 4.11 -6.98
C GLU A 100 -22.78 3.05 -5.97
N TYR A 101 -23.43 3.47 -4.88
CA TYR A 101 -24.00 2.57 -3.87
C TYR A 101 -24.96 1.55 -4.49
N GLU A 102 -25.90 2.00 -5.34
CA GLU A 102 -26.85 1.10 -6.02
C GLU A 102 -26.13 0.09 -6.94
N THR A 103 -25.11 0.54 -7.64
CA THR A 103 -24.28 -0.35 -8.48
C THR A 103 -23.55 -1.40 -7.64
N ILE A 104 -22.99 -1.00 -6.52
CA ILE A 104 -22.30 -1.90 -5.57
C ILE A 104 -23.29 -2.89 -4.97
N ALA A 105 -24.45 -2.42 -4.49
CA ALA A 105 -25.50 -3.28 -3.92
C ALA A 105 -25.99 -4.34 -4.91
N ALA A 106 -26.13 -4.00 -6.17
CA ALA A 106 -26.53 -4.93 -7.23
C ALA A 106 -25.46 -6.00 -7.57
N ASN A 107 -24.19 -5.75 -7.27
CA ASN A 107 -23.08 -6.65 -7.61
C ASN A 107 -22.49 -7.41 -6.41
N ILE A 108 -22.88 -7.11 -5.18
CA ILE A 108 -22.26 -7.66 -3.96
C ILE A 108 -22.30 -9.19 -3.89
N ASP A 109 -23.43 -9.80 -4.26
CA ASP A 109 -23.57 -11.27 -4.25
C ASP A 109 -22.71 -11.94 -5.32
N LYS A 110 -22.58 -11.32 -6.51
CA LYS A 110 -21.70 -11.80 -7.58
C LYS A 110 -20.25 -11.79 -7.14
N VAL A 111 -19.78 -10.69 -6.58
CA VAL A 111 -18.40 -10.54 -6.09
C VAL A 111 -18.12 -11.48 -4.93
N ASN A 112 -19.04 -11.59 -3.96
CA ASN A 112 -18.92 -12.54 -2.86
C ASN A 112 -18.80 -13.98 -3.35
N SER A 113 -19.62 -14.38 -4.34
CA SER A 113 -19.56 -15.74 -4.91
C SER A 113 -18.23 -16.02 -5.61
N ALA A 114 -17.67 -15.02 -6.31
CA ALA A 114 -16.37 -15.14 -6.97
C ALA A 114 -15.21 -15.27 -5.98
N LEU A 115 -15.32 -14.66 -4.80
CA LEU A 115 -14.27 -14.62 -3.79
C LEU A 115 -14.45 -15.63 -2.64
N ASP A 116 -15.51 -16.41 -2.63
CA ASP A 116 -15.84 -17.37 -1.57
C ASP A 116 -14.70 -18.38 -1.32
N SER A 117 -14.11 -18.91 -2.38
CA SER A 117 -12.97 -19.85 -2.29
C SER A 117 -11.70 -19.23 -1.72
N VAL A 118 -11.59 -17.90 -1.76
CA VAL A 118 -10.39 -17.16 -1.31
C VAL A 118 -10.53 -16.78 0.16
N ALA A 119 -11.67 -16.20 0.52
CA ALA A 119 -11.90 -15.61 1.83
C ALA A 119 -12.52 -16.60 2.85
N GLY A 120 -13.08 -17.71 2.38
CA GLY A 120 -13.72 -18.75 3.23
C GLY A 120 -15.02 -18.30 3.88
N GLU A 121 -15.49 -17.10 3.60
CA GLU A 121 -16.75 -16.49 4.05
C GLU A 121 -17.11 -15.33 3.13
N LYS A 122 -18.34 -14.81 3.24
CA LYS A 122 -18.74 -13.62 2.48
C LYS A 122 -17.88 -12.42 2.87
N PRO A 123 -16.94 -11.97 2.01
CA PRO A 123 -16.03 -10.87 2.34
C PRO A 123 -16.75 -9.53 2.49
N PHE A 124 -17.91 -9.34 1.84
CA PHE A 124 -18.66 -8.08 1.85
C PHE A 124 -20.09 -8.27 2.33
N GLN A 125 -20.56 -7.37 3.18
CA GLN A 125 -21.89 -7.40 3.78
C GLN A 125 -22.50 -6.00 3.78
N MET A 126 -23.77 -5.88 3.38
CA MET A 126 -24.51 -4.64 3.61
C MET A 126 -24.74 -4.45 5.10
N LYS A 127 -24.39 -3.30 5.66
CA LYS A 127 -24.48 -3.04 7.10
C LYS A 127 -24.82 -1.59 7.38
N SER A 128 -25.67 -1.36 8.39
CA SER A 128 -26.09 -0.02 8.79
C SER A 128 -24.91 0.83 9.29
N THR A 129 -24.87 2.07 8.85
CA THR A 129 -23.92 3.12 9.22
C THR A 129 -24.47 4.05 10.31
N SER A 130 -25.73 3.88 10.73
CA SER A 130 -26.47 4.78 11.63
C SER A 130 -25.74 5.07 12.96
N LYS A 131 -24.88 4.16 13.42
CA LYS A 131 -24.08 4.32 14.66
C LYS A 131 -22.75 5.01 14.45
N LEU A 132 -22.37 5.35 13.21
CA LEU A 132 -21.09 5.97 12.92
C LEU A 132 -21.07 7.48 13.21
N GLY A 133 -22.25 8.13 13.31
CA GLY A 133 -22.36 9.57 13.53
C GLY A 133 -21.94 10.43 12.34
N MET A 134 -21.90 9.83 11.14
CA MET A 134 -21.47 10.46 9.88
C MET A 134 -22.66 10.89 9.05
N LYS A 135 -22.48 11.87 8.16
CA LYS A 135 -23.46 12.25 7.13
C LYS A 135 -23.31 11.39 5.88
N VAL A 136 -23.78 10.16 5.95
CA VAL A 136 -23.67 9.15 4.90
C VAL A 136 -25.00 8.44 4.71
N LEU A 137 -25.16 7.64 3.66
CA LEU A 137 -26.33 6.79 3.46
C LEU A 137 -26.49 5.84 4.64
N GLU A 138 -27.73 5.40 4.90
CA GLU A 138 -28.10 4.55 6.06
C GLU A 138 -27.36 3.20 6.08
N ASN A 139 -26.96 2.70 4.92
CA ASN A 139 -26.20 1.47 4.78
C ASN A 139 -24.91 1.74 3.99
N GLY A 140 -23.86 1.00 4.36
CA GLY A 140 -22.60 0.90 3.65
C GLY A 140 -22.22 -0.57 3.45
N VAL A 141 -21.08 -0.81 2.83
CA VAL A 141 -20.51 -2.15 2.70
C VAL A 141 -19.49 -2.37 3.82
N TYR A 142 -19.65 -3.47 4.54
CA TYR A 142 -18.74 -3.85 5.61
C TYR A 142 -17.96 -5.12 5.23
N THR A 143 -16.67 -5.13 5.51
CA THR A 143 -15.84 -6.32 5.46
C THR A 143 -15.27 -6.64 6.85
N PRO A 144 -15.49 -7.86 7.41
CA PRO A 144 -14.92 -8.27 8.68
C PRO A 144 -13.44 -8.66 8.59
N LEU A 145 -12.90 -8.74 7.37
CA LEU A 145 -11.58 -9.32 7.08
C LEU A 145 -10.43 -8.32 7.14
N GLU A 146 -10.73 -7.03 7.14
CA GLU A 146 -9.74 -5.94 7.19
C GLU A 146 -9.38 -5.54 8.62
N GLY A 147 -8.31 -4.79 8.73
CA GLY A 147 -7.83 -4.28 10.01
C GLY A 147 -6.80 -3.17 9.88
N MET A 148 -6.30 -2.73 11.01
CA MET A 148 -5.29 -1.69 11.11
C MET A 148 -3.95 -2.28 11.54
N VAL A 149 -2.85 -1.70 11.07
CA VAL A 149 -1.50 -1.97 11.60
C VAL A 149 -0.87 -0.67 12.10
N GLN A 150 0.08 -0.80 13.01
CA GLN A 150 0.94 0.31 13.36
C GLN A 150 2.15 0.34 12.41
N THR A 151 2.13 1.29 11.48
CA THR A 151 3.12 1.41 10.39
C THR A 151 4.56 1.33 10.89
N HIS A 152 4.87 2.02 12.00
CA HIS A 152 6.22 2.03 12.57
C HIS A 152 6.63 0.67 13.17
N LEU A 153 5.71 -0.04 13.84
CA LEU A 153 5.98 -1.39 14.36
C LEU A 153 6.17 -2.39 13.22
N LEU A 154 5.30 -2.34 12.21
CA LEU A 154 5.43 -3.20 11.03
C LEU A 154 6.78 -2.98 10.35
N TYR A 155 7.14 -1.72 10.04
CA TYR A 155 8.42 -1.43 9.39
C TYR A 155 9.61 -1.91 10.22
N LYS A 156 9.60 -1.62 11.53
CA LYS A 156 10.63 -2.06 12.47
C LYS A 156 10.80 -3.58 12.45
N LYS A 157 9.69 -4.35 12.49
CA LYS A 157 9.73 -5.81 12.46
C LYS A 157 10.27 -6.37 11.14
N VAL A 158 9.88 -5.78 10.01
CA VAL A 158 10.42 -6.16 8.70
C VAL A 158 11.93 -5.90 8.64
N GLN A 159 12.39 -4.78 9.16
CA GLN A 159 13.81 -4.43 9.20
C GLN A 159 14.60 -5.36 10.13
N GLU A 160 14.12 -5.59 11.36
CA GLU A 160 14.72 -6.52 12.32
C GLU A 160 14.86 -7.94 11.74
N ALA A 161 13.82 -8.43 11.04
CA ALA A 161 13.84 -9.75 10.42
C ALA A 161 14.86 -9.84 9.28
N ALA A 162 15.03 -8.79 8.49
CA ALA A 162 16.06 -8.74 7.44
C ALA A 162 17.48 -8.75 8.04
N ILE A 163 17.71 -7.93 9.08
CA ILE A 163 19.00 -7.89 9.79
C ILE A 163 19.31 -9.24 10.44
N ALA A 164 18.34 -9.84 11.12
CA ALA A 164 18.50 -11.15 11.77
C ALA A 164 18.83 -12.28 10.76
N ALA A 165 18.32 -12.17 9.53
CA ALA A 165 18.71 -13.09 8.44
C ALA A 165 20.13 -12.85 7.92
N GLY A 166 20.79 -11.75 8.27
CA GLY A 166 22.13 -11.39 7.82
C GLY A 166 22.15 -10.48 6.58
N VAL A 167 21.05 -9.77 6.30
CA VAL A 167 21.01 -8.72 5.26
C VAL A 167 21.75 -7.48 5.76
N ARG A 168 22.61 -6.92 4.92
CA ARG A 168 23.27 -5.63 5.20
C ARG A 168 22.44 -4.50 4.63
N ILE A 169 22.19 -3.46 5.43
CA ILE A 169 21.36 -2.32 5.07
C ILE A 169 22.20 -1.05 5.13
N MET A 170 22.17 -0.26 4.05
CA MET A 170 22.84 1.05 3.97
C MET A 170 21.82 2.10 3.52
N GLY A 171 21.61 3.10 4.36
CA GLY A 171 20.81 4.28 4.05
C GLY A 171 21.69 5.47 3.61
N GLY A 172 21.08 6.49 2.99
CA GLY A 172 21.76 7.68 2.51
C GLY A 172 22.50 7.46 1.19
N LEU A 173 22.09 6.49 0.37
CA LEU A 173 22.71 6.16 -0.91
C LEU A 173 21.70 6.25 -2.04
N THR A 174 21.81 7.24 -2.88
CA THR A 174 20.96 7.46 -4.06
C THR A 174 21.52 6.70 -5.25
N ALA A 175 20.92 5.57 -5.57
CA ALA A 175 21.31 4.73 -6.70
C ALA A 175 21.05 5.46 -8.04
N LEU A 176 22.00 5.35 -8.95
CA LEU A 176 21.91 5.75 -10.36
C LEU A 176 21.46 4.54 -11.21
N PRO A 177 21.00 4.75 -12.45
CA PRO A 177 20.66 3.66 -13.36
C PRO A 177 21.78 2.60 -13.43
N PRO A 178 21.43 1.30 -13.33
CA PRO A 178 22.42 0.24 -13.30
C PRO A 178 23.08 0.04 -14.69
N GLU A 179 24.34 -0.37 -14.69
CA GLU A 179 25.12 -0.68 -15.88
C GLU A 179 25.48 -2.16 -15.92
N LYS A 180 25.28 -2.84 -17.07
CA LYS A 180 25.73 -4.21 -17.27
C LYS A 180 27.21 -4.20 -17.64
N LEU A 181 28.03 -4.94 -16.91
CA LEU A 181 29.45 -5.08 -17.14
C LEU A 181 29.77 -6.24 -18.10
N ASP A 182 30.91 -6.22 -18.76
CA ASP A 182 31.39 -7.33 -19.63
C ASP A 182 31.49 -8.66 -18.88
N SER A 183 31.69 -8.61 -17.55
CA SER A 183 31.71 -9.79 -16.66
C SER A 183 30.29 -10.40 -16.42
N GLY A 184 29.23 -9.84 -16.99
CA GLY A 184 27.86 -10.24 -16.75
C GLY A 184 27.27 -9.75 -15.42
N LYS A 185 28.04 -9.03 -14.60
CA LYS A 185 27.57 -8.41 -13.37
C LYS A 185 26.87 -7.09 -13.66
N TRP A 186 26.07 -6.65 -12.72
CA TRP A 186 25.45 -5.33 -12.70
C TRP A 186 26.23 -4.40 -11.76
N ARG A 187 26.47 -3.18 -12.21
CA ARG A 187 27.07 -2.09 -11.42
C ARG A 187 26.01 -1.05 -11.08
N VAL A 188 25.93 -0.68 -9.82
CA VAL A 188 25.16 0.45 -9.32
C VAL A 188 26.13 1.49 -8.77
N ASN A 189 26.19 2.65 -9.42
CA ASN A 189 26.85 3.83 -8.88
C ASN A 189 25.84 4.62 -8.03
N THR A 190 26.33 5.42 -7.10
CA THR A 190 25.50 6.30 -6.28
C THR A 190 25.97 7.75 -6.40
N ASN A 191 25.05 8.69 -6.15
CA ASN A 191 25.37 10.13 -6.15
C ASN A 191 26.49 10.47 -5.14
N GLU A 192 26.57 9.70 -4.06
CA GLU A 192 27.55 9.87 -2.98
C GLU A 192 28.93 9.28 -3.32
N GLY A 193 29.10 8.76 -4.56
CA GLY A 193 30.36 8.24 -5.08
C GLY A 193 30.67 6.78 -4.74
N TYR A 194 29.74 6.06 -4.11
CA TYR A 194 29.91 4.63 -3.86
C TYR A 194 29.56 3.81 -5.10
N ARG A 195 30.14 2.60 -5.17
CA ARG A 195 29.94 1.65 -6.27
C ARG A 195 29.73 0.26 -5.74
N PHE A 196 28.73 -0.42 -6.29
CA PHE A 196 28.35 -1.80 -5.96
C PHE A 196 28.31 -2.64 -7.24
N ASP A 197 29.06 -3.75 -7.27
CA ASP A 197 29.04 -4.71 -8.36
C ASP A 197 28.40 -6.02 -7.86
N ALA A 198 27.29 -6.43 -8.44
CA ALA A 198 26.53 -7.60 -8.03
C ALA A 198 26.19 -8.51 -9.22
N ARG A 199 26.04 -9.82 -8.98
CA ARG A 199 25.52 -10.77 -9.99
C ARG A 199 24.04 -10.54 -10.24
N ASN A 200 23.32 -10.24 -9.16
CA ASN A 200 21.88 -10.04 -9.21
C ASN A 200 21.55 -8.70 -8.57
N LEU A 201 20.69 -7.95 -9.23
CA LEU A 201 20.15 -6.68 -8.79
C LEU A 201 18.63 -6.73 -8.82
N VAL A 202 17.98 -6.35 -7.71
CA VAL A 202 16.51 -6.26 -7.63
C VAL A 202 16.13 -4.81 -7.35
N VAL A 203 15.41 -4.19 -8.26
CA VAL A 203 14.85 -2.84 -8.08
C VAL A 203 13.53 -2.94 -7.34
N CYS A 204 13.47 -2.35 -6.13
CA CYS A 204 12.29 -2.31 -5.25
C CYS A 204 11.88 -0.88 -4.87
N THR A 205 12.26 0.10 -5.68
CA THR A 205 12.12 1.53 -5.38
C THR A 205 10.71 2.09 -5.66
N ASN A 206 9.76 1.23 -6.01
CA ASN A 206 8.34 1.52 -6.22
C ASN A 206 8.10 2.75 -7.11
N GLY A 207 7.54 3.86 -6.61
CA GLY A 207 7.27 5.07 -7.40
C GLY A 207 8.50 5.75 -8.01
N TYR A 208 9.70 5.37 -7.57
CA TYR A 208 10.96 5.87 -8.13
C TYR A 208 11.61 4.89 -9.13
N ALA A 209 10.93 3.79 -9.46
CA ALA A 209 11.53 2.72 -10.26
C ALA A 209 11.92 3.16 -11.67
N ALA A 210 11.12 3.99 -12.32
CA ALA A 210 11.39 4.50 -13.66
C ALA A 210 12.65 5.40 -13.76
N HIS A 211 13.15 5.93 -12.63
CA HIS A 211 14.45 6.62 -12.61
C HIS A 211 15.63 5.66 -12.78
N LEU A 212 15.47 4.41 -12.35
CA LEU A 212 16.51 3.38 -12.48
C LEU A 212 16.33 2.53 -13.73
N LEU A 213 15.09 2.23 -14.08
CA LEU A 213 14.69 1.40 -15.22
C LEU A 213 13.55 2.11 -15.96
N PRO A 214 13.88 2.99 -16.93
CA PRO A 214 12.87 3.81 -17.62
C PRO A 214 11.80 3.01 -18.38
N GLU A 215 12.10 1.76 -18.75
CA GLU A 215 11.16 0.85 -19.40
C GLU A 215 10.04 0.34 -18.49
N LEU A 216 10.14 0.57 -17.18
CA LEU A 216 9.09 0.20 -16.23
C LEU A 216 7.92 1.19 -16.31
N GLU A 217 6.76 0.68 -16.58
CA GLU A 217 5.51 1.44 -16.58
C GLU A 217 5.05 1.71 -15.13
N VAL A 218 5.79 2.56 -14.42
CA VAL A 218 5.50 2.98 -13.06
C VAL A 218 5.56 4.50 -12.97
N LEU A 219 4.43 5.09 -12.63
CA LEU A 219 4.31 6.53 -12.38
C LEU A 219 4.40 6.80 -10.87
N PRO A 220 5.18 7.81 -10.45
CA PRO A 220 5.12 8.26 -9.07
C PRO A 220 3.76 8.92 -8.81
N ALA A 221 3.11 8.55 -7.72
CA ALA A 221 1.84 9.14 -7.34
C ALA A 221 1.87 9.52 -5.87
N ARG A 222 1.68 10.80 -5.61
CA ARG A 222 1.64 11.33 -4.25
C ARG A 222 0.33 10.92 -3.57
N GLY A 223 0.42 10.43 -2.34
CA GLY A 223 -0.71 10.23 -1.44
C GLY A 223 -0.51 11.07 -0.20
N GLN A 224 -1.51 11.88 0.14
CA GLN A 224 -1.45 12.80 1.27
C GLN A 224 -2.24 12.25 2.45
N VAL A 225 -1.79 12.56 3.66
CA VAL A 225 -2.40 12.12 4.91
C VAL A 225 -2.42 13.27 5.91
N LEU A 226 -3.55 13.41 6.60
CA LEU A 226 -3.76 14.35 7.69
C LEU A 226 -4.08 13.58 8.98
N VAL A 227 -3.71 14.14 10.13
CA VAL A 227 -4.13 13.64 11.45
C VAL A 227 -4.72 14.79 12.25
N THR A 228 -5.91 14.57 12.79
CA THR A 228 -6.61 15.54 13.63
C THR A 228 -6.05 15.62 15.05
N SER A 229 -6.35 16.68 15.76
CA SER A 229 -6.32 16.70 17.22
C SER A 229 -7.29 15.66 17.80
N SER A 230 -7.25 15.46 19.11
CA SER A 230 -8.20 14.56 19.80
C SER A 230 -9.64 15.05 19.64
N ILE A 231 -10.54 14.15 19.28
CA ILE A 231 -11.99 14.35 19.20
C ILE A 231 -12.62 13.50 20.29
N PRO A 232 -12.95 14.09 21.45
CA PRO A 232 -13.58 13.35 22.54
C PRO A 232 -14.94 12.80 22.10
N GLY A 233 -15.21 11.52 22.37
CA GLY A 233 -16.47 10.91 21.99
C GLY A 233 -16.56 10.42 20.55
N LEU A 234 -15.45 10.26 19.84
CA LEU A 234 -15.43 9.63 18.51
C LEU A 234 -16.21 8.29 18.55
N ALA A 235 -17.32 8.25 17.82
CA ALA A 235 -18.35 7.20 17.94
C ALA A 235 -17.94 5.86 17.30
N TRP A 236 -16.86 5.82 16.51
CA TRP A 236 -16.47 4.65 15.73
C TRP A 236 -14.99 4.32 15.85
N ARG A 237 -14.66 3.06 15.58
CA ARG A 237 -13.30 2.55 15.48
C ARG A 237 -13.17 1.67 14.25
N GLY A 238 -12.05 1.74 13.57
CA GLY A 238 -11.72 0.92 12.40
C GLY A 238 -11.38 1.73 11.18
N LEU A 239 -11.55 1.08 10.03
CA LEU A 239 -11.23 1.59 8.70
C LEU A 239 -12.47 2.05 7.99
N MET A 240 -12.34 3.13 7.21
CA MET A 240 -13.37 3.64 6.32
C MET A 240 -12.77 3.89 4.94
N HIS A 241 -13.49 3.47 3.91
CA HIS A 241 -13.21 3.73 2.51
C HIS A 241 -14.37 4.54 1.93
N ALA A 242 -14.08 5.43 1.01
CA ALA A 242 -15.06 6.17 0.22
C ALA A 242 -14.49 6.48 -1.16
N ASP A 243 -15.37 6.84 -2.11
CA ASP A 243 -14.97 7.21 -3.47
C ASP A 243 -13.99 6.19 -4.08
N LYS A 244 -14.37 4.92 -4.15
CA LYS A 244 -13.55 3.84 -4.74
C LYS A 244 -12.13 3.74 -4.14
N GLY A 245 -12.01 4.06 -2.84
CA GLY A 245 -10.73 4.06 -2.13
C GLY A 245 -9.86 5.30 -2.36
N TYR A 246 -10.36 6.31 -3.08
CA TYR A 246 -9.67 7.60 -3.21
C TYR A 246 -9.75 8.44 -1.95
N ILE A 247 -10.70 8.17 -1.06
CA ILE A 247 -10.75 8.71 0.30
C ILE A 247 -10.69 7.52 1.25
N TYR A 248 -9.80 7.60 2.22
CA TYR A 248 -9.65 6.57 3.23
C TYR A 248 -9.32 7.20 4.58
N PHE A 249 -9.96 6.74 5.64
CA PHE A 249 -9.67 7.24 6.97
C PHE A 249 -9.86 6.16 8.03
N ARG A 250 -9.21 6.33 9.16
CA ARG A 250 -9.29 5.42 10.29
C ARG A 250 -9.19 6.13 11.63
N SER A 251 -9.67 5.48 12.67
CA SER A 251 -9.43 5.91 14.03
C SER A 251 -7.95 5.69 14.42
N LEU A 252 -7.41 6.65 15.16
CA LEU A 252 -6.08 6.60 15.80
C LEU A 252 -6.24 7.01 17.26
N GLY A 253 -6.74 6.09 18.10
CA GLY A 253 -7.26 6.41 19.41
C GLY A 253 -8.48 7.33 19.29
N THR A 254 -8.41 8.51 19.87
CA THR A 254 -9.43 9.58 19.78
C THR A 254 -9.22 10.54 18.61
N ARG A 255 -8.23 10.29 17.76
CA ARG A 255 -7.90 11.09 16.56
C ARG A 255 -8.39 10.39 15.30
N ILE A 256 -8.47 11.13 14.21
CA ILE A 256 -8.72 10.57 12.89
C ILE A 256 -7.48 10.79 12.03
N LEU A 257 -7.05 9.73 11.38
CA LEU A 257 -6.11 9.78 10.28
C LEU A 257 -6.90 9.66 8.98
N ILE A 258 -6.80 10.64 8.09
CA ILE A 258 -7.44 10.66 6.77
C ILE A 258 -6.42 10.86 5.68
N GLY A 259 -6.60 10.22 4.55
CA GLY A 259 -5.78 10.43 3.36
C GLY A 259 -6.57 10.24 2.08
N GLY A 260 -5.92 10.56 0.96
CA GLY A 260 -6.52 10.40 -0.37
C GLY A 260 -6.67 11.70 -1.13
N GLY A 261 -7.76 11.82 -1.91
CA GLY A 261 -8.07 12.99 -2.72
C GLY A 261 -7.25 13.16 -4.00
N ARG A 262 -6.39 12.19 -4.33
CA ARG A 262 -5.53 12.27 -5.52
C ARG A 262 -6.32 12.38 -6.83
N ASN A 263 -7.52 11.83 -6.88
CA ASN A 263 -8.41 11.89 -8.04
C ASN A 263 -8.94 13.30 -8.37
N LEU A 264 -8.78 14.25 -7.47
CA LEU A 264 -9.15 15.65 -7.72
C LEU A 264 -8.13 16.38 -8.59
N ASP A 265 -6.88 15.88 -8.62
CA ASP A 265 -5.78 16.44 -9.40
C ASP A 265 -4.78 15.34 -9.77
N PHE A 266 -5.15 14.46 -10.67
CA PHE A 266 -4.26 13.38 -11.10
C PHE A 266 -2.94 13.87 -11.69
N GLU A 267 -2.94 14.99 -12.38
CA GLU A 267 -1.75 15.56 -13.01
C GLU A 267 -0.80 16.11 -11.93
N GLY A 268 -1.26 16.96 -11.05
CA GLY A 268 -0.46 17.54 -9.96
C GLY A 268 -0.01 16.52 -8.92
N GLU A 269 -0.79 15.44 -8.70
CA GLU A 269 -0.43 14.35 -7.80
C GLU A 269 0.41 13.24 -8.47
N THR A 270 0.71 13.34 -9.79
CA THR A 270 1.69 12.48 -10.48
C THR A 270 3.09 13.05 -10.32
N THR A 271 3.64 12.93 -9.11
CA THR A 271 4.91 13.55 -8.73
C THR A 271 5.66 12.70 -7.70
N PRO A 272 7.01 12.68 -7.70
CA PRO A 272 7.83 12.07 -6.68
C PRO A 272 7.99 12.95 -5.42
N GLU A 273 7.53 14.20 -5.47
CA GLU A 273 7.70 15.17 -4.39
C GLU A 273 6.86 14.80 -3.16
N LEU A 274 7.39 15.15 -1.97
CA LEU A 274 6.77 14.79 -0.68
C LEU A 274 6.07 15.99 -0.01
N GLU A 275 5.99 17.12 -0.69
CA GLU A 275 5.24 18.28 -0.21
C GLU A 275 3.75 18.05 -0.38
N THR A 276 2.96 18.50 0.62
CA THR A 276 1.50 18.38 0.56
C THR A 276 0.91 19.48 -0.32
N SER A 277 -0.12 19.16 -1.10
CA SER A 277 -0.92 20.11 -1.86
C SER A 277 -1.97 20.75 -0.94
N GLN A 278 -2.04 22.09 -0.92
CA GLN A 278 -3.03 22.79 -0.12
C GLN A 278 -4.46 22.48 -0.59
N HIS A 279 -4.67 22.32 -1.89
CA HIS A 279 -5.98 21.97 -2.46
C HIS A 279 -6.50 20.64 -1.90
N ILE A 280 -5.66 19.59 -1.90
CA ILE A 280 -6.03 18.28 -1.37
C ILE A 280 -6.18 18.34 0.16
N THR A 281 -5.30 19.03 0.85
CA THR A 281 -5.39 19.22 2.31
C THR A 281 -6.73 19.84 2.70
N GLN A 282 -7.12 20.92 2.04
CA GLN A 282 -8.39 21.61 2.32
C GLN A 282 -9.60 20.72 2.01
N TYR A 283 -9.55 19.96 0.92
CA TYR A 283 -10.61 19.01 0.58
C TYR A 283 -10.79 17.94 1.65
N LEU A 284 -9.69 17.30 2.10
CA LEU A 284 -9.75 16.28 3.14
C LEU A 284 -10.22 16.84 4.48
N GLU A 285 -9.82 18.07 4.82
CA GLU A 285 -10.30 18.77 6.03
C GLU A 285 -11.80 19.06 5.96
N ASN A 286 -12.30 19.55 4.82
CA ASN A 286 -13.72 19.76 4.60
C ASN A 286 -14.51 18.45 4.67
N TYR A 287 -14.00 17.37 4.06
CA TYR A 287 -14.63 16.05 4.14
C TYR A 287 -14.75 15.56 5.59
N LEU A 288 -13.73 15.79 6.43
CA LEU A 288 -13.83 15.51 7.87
C LEU A 288 -14.93 16.31 8.54
N ARG A 289 -14.99 17.63 8.31
CA ARG A 289 -15.97 18.54 8.96
C ARG A 289 -17.40 18.28 8.51
N ASP A 290 -17.59 18.03 7.22
CA ASP A 290 -18.92 17.99 6.62
C ASP A 290 -19.52 16.59 6.65
N VAL A 291 -18.70 15.54 6.55
CA VAL A 291 -19.15 14.13 6.40
C VAL A 291 -18.81 13.30 7.62
N VAL A 292 -17.53 13.27 8.04
CA VAL A 292 -17.05 12.27 9.00
C VAL A 292 -17.39 12.59 10.43
N VAL A 293 -17.21 13.84 10.86
CA VAL A 293 -17.47 14.32 12.23
C VAL A 293 -18.23 15.65 12.22
N PRO A 294 -19.44 15.69 11.64
CA PRO A 294 -20.21 16.92 11.51
C PRO A 294 -20.54 17.52 12.88
N GLY A 295 -20.17 18.78 13.06
CA GLY A 295 -20.40 19.51 14.31
C GLY A 295 -19.30 19.39 15.36
N GLU A 296 -18.30 18.54 15.15
CA GLU A 296 -17.15 18.45 16.03
C GLU A 296 -16.09 19.51 15.69
N THR A 297 -15.33 19.93 16.69
CA THR A 297 -14.21 20.86 16.52
C THR A 297 -12.90 20.11 16.62
N PHE A 298 -12.01 20.31 15.66
CA PHE A 298 -10.66 19.76 15.63
C PHE A 298 -9.71 20.68 14.86
N GLU A 299 -8.43 20.48 15.05
CA GLU A 299 -7.34 21.06 14.28
C GLU A 299 -6.57 19.94 13.58
N ILE A 300 -5.88 20.25 12.48
CA ILE A 300 -4.93 19.33 11.85
C ILE A 300 -3.60 19.48 12.57
N GLU A 301 -3.20 18.45 13.33
CA GLU A 301 -1.93 18.47 14.07
C GLU A 301 -0.75 17.97 13.24
N HIS A 302 -1.00 17.03 12.30
CA HIS A 302 0.04 16.47 11.46
C HIS A 302 -0.44 16.31 10.02
N GLN A 303 0.47 16.54 9.10
CA GLN A 303 0.27 16.24 7.68
C GLN A 303 1.56 15.77 7.05
N TRP A 304 1.44 14.86 6.10
CA TRP A 304 2.58 14.39 5.30
C TRP A 304 2.11 13.78 3.99
N ALA A 305 3.05 13.54 3.07
CA ALA A 305 2.79 12.79 1.85
C ALA A 305 3.77 11.64 1.71
N GLY A 306 3.39 10.65 0.91
CA GLY A 306 4.22 9.52 0.50
C GLY A 306 4.03 9.24 -0.99
N THR A 307 5.08 8.72 -1.65
CA THR A 307 5.05 8.44 -3.09
C THR A 307 4.77 6.97 -3.33
N MET A 308 3.65 6.69 -3.98
CA MET A 308 3.24 5.36 -4.44
C MET A 308 3.77 5.11 -5.85
N GLY A 309 3.87 3.84 -6.24
CA GLY A 309 4.07 3.43 -7.64
C GLY A 309 2.74 3.02 -8.25
N MET A 310 2.28 3.76 -9.23
CA MET A 310 0.96 3.59 -9.86
C MET A 310 1.09 3.34 -11.36
N HIS A 311 0.04 2.81 -11.95
CA HIS A 311 -0.24 2.71 -13.37
C HIS A 311 -1.75 2.49 -13.53
N GLN A 312 -2.28 2.56 -14.75
CA GLN A 312 -3.70 2.26 -15.03
C GLN A 312 -4.04 0.82 -14.58
N ASN A 313 -3.17 -0.12 -14.90
CA ASN A 313 -3.20 -1.47 -14.33
C ASN A 313 -2.53 -1.46 -12.94
N ARG A 314 -3.30 -1.77 -11.89
CA ARG A 314 -2.83 -1.80 -10.49
C ARG A 314 -2.09 -3.10 -10.11
N THR A 315 -1.86 -4.01 -11.07
CA THR A 315 -1.13 -5.27 -10.83
C THR A 315 0.35 -4.98 -10.54
N PRO A 316 0.92 -5.54 -9.47
CA PRO A 316 2.35 -5.36 -9.17
C PRO A 316 3.23 -5.96 -10.27
N ILE A 317 4.41 -5.39 -10.45
CA ILE A 317 5.45 -5.90 -11.33
C ILE A 317 6.39 -6.76 -10.50
N VAL A 318 6.45 -8.05 -10.79
CA VAL A 318 7.43 -9.01 -10.25
C VAL A 318 7.99 -9.77 -11.44
N GLN A 319 9.12 -9.30 -11.97
CA GLN A 319 9.65 -9.86 -13.22
C GLN A 319 11.18 -9.77 -13.33
N ARG A 320 11.74 -10.60 -14.19
CA ARG A 320 13.11 -10.51 -14.66
C ARG A 320 13.15 -9.52 -15.82
N MET A 321 14.00 -8.49 -15.71
CA MET A 321 14.19 -7.46 -16.73
C MET A 321 15.28 -7.86 -17.73
N ASP A 322 16.36 -8.45 -17.21
CA ASP A 322 17.50 -8.98 -17.98
C ASP A 322 18.17 -10.09 -17.14
N GLU A 323 19.21 -10.71 -17.66
CA GLU A 323 20.02 -11.66 -16.92
C GLU A 323 20.62 -10.99 -15.68
N GLY A 324 20.24 -11.48 -14.49
CA GLY A 324 20.66 -10.91 -13.21
C GLY A 324 20.00 -9.59 -12.83
N LEU A 325 19.04 -9.04 -13.61
CA LEU A 325 18.29 -7.84 -13.29
C LEU A 325 16.81 -8.12 -13.12
N TYR A 326 16.23 -7.65 -12.01
CA TYR A 326 14.85 -7.92 -11.61
C TYR A 326 14.16 -6.66 -11.11
N ALA A 327 12.84 -6.61 -11.22
CA ALA A 327 12.00 -5.54 -10.67
C ALA A 327 10.86 -6.10 -9.82
N CYS A 328 10.68 -5.53 -8.61
CA CYS A 328 9.58 -5.84 -7.70
C CYS A 328 8.97 -4.52 -7.19
N VAL A 329 8.04 -3.96 -7.97
CA VAL A 329 7.54 -2.58 -7.85
C VAL A 329 6.06 -2.48 -8.21
N ARG A 330 5.48 -1.29 -8.18
CA ARG A 330 4.10 -0.96 -8.55
C ARG A 330 3.07 -1.60 -7.62
N MET A 331 3.17 -1.24 -6.32
CA MET A 331 2.26 -1.80 -5.30
C MET A 331 0.87 -1.14 -5.29
N GLY A 332 0.62 -0.11 -6.11
CA GLY A 332 -0.72 0.45 -6.34
C GLY A 332 -1.45 0.95 -5.09
N GLY A 333 -0.73 1.51 -4.08
CA GLY A 333 -1.32 1.90 -2.79
C GLY A 333 -1.48 0.76 -1.79
N MET A 334 -1.45 -0.50 -2.22
CA MET A 334 -1.71 -1.70 -1.39
C MET A 334 -0.42 -2.40 -0.89
N GLY A 335 0.66 -1.64 -0.68
CA GLY A 335 1.98 -2.18 -0.34
C GLY A 335 2.04 -2.92 0.99
N VAL A 336 1.17 -2.63 1.96
CA VAL A 336 1.08 -3.38 3.23
C VAL A 336 0.66 -4.82 2.93
N ALA A 337 -0.47 -5.00 2.25
CA ALA A 337 -0.99 -6.32 1.90
C ALA A 337 -0.08 -7.07 0.90
N LEU A 338 0.44 -6.39 -0.13
CA LEU A 338 1.21 -7.04 -1.19
C LEU A 338 2.64 -7.40 -0.81
N SER A 339 3.25 -6.69 0.16
CA SER A 339 4.70 -6.77 0.38
C SER A 339 5.23 -8.18 0.69
N ALA A 340 4.48 -9.01 1.40
CA ALA A 340 4.89 -10.37 1.74
C ALA A 340 4.80 -11.31 0.53
N VAL A 341 3.70 -11.28 -0.22
CA VAL A 341 3.50 -12.20 -1.35
C VAL A 341 4.46 -11.87 -2.50
N VAL A 342 4.61 -10.59 -2.89
CA VAL A 342 5.48 -10.23 -4.02
C VAL A 342 6.96 -10.46 -3.71
N SER A 343 7.38 -10.34 -2.45
CA SER A 343 8.76 -10.61 -2.06
C SER A 343 9.10 -12.11 -2.10
N ARG A 344 8.14 -12.99 -1.78
CA ARG A 344 8.28 -14.44 -1.95
C ARG A 344 8.29 -14.82 -3.43
N GLU A 345 7.39 -14.26 -4.23
CA GLU A 345 7.36 -14.46 -5.68
C GLU A 345 8.70 -14.06 -6.33
N MET A 346 9.28 -12.92 -5.94
CA MET A 346 10.57 -12.48 -6.45
C MET A 346 11.68 -13.45 -6.07
N ALA A 347 11.74 -13.92 -4.83
CA ALA A 347 12.74 -14.89 -4.41
C ALA A 347 12.60 -16.24 -5.14
N ALA A 348 11.35 -16.69 -5.41
CA ALA A 348 11.08 -17.88 -6.19
C ALA A 348 11.51 -17.72 -7.66
N LEU A 349 11.16 -16.60 -8.30
CA LEU A 349 11.57 -16.26 -9.66
C LEU A 349 13.09 -16.27 -9.82
N MET A 350 13.82 -15.73 -8.85
CA MET A 350 15.30 -15.74 -8.87
C MET A 350 15.87 -17.13 -8.71
N LYS A 351 15.17 -18.08 -8.08
CA LYS A 351 15.60 -19.48 -7.98
C LYS A 351 15.46 -20.23 -9.31
N GLU A 352 14.38 -19.98 -10.02
CA GLU A 352 14.09 -20.64 -11.31
C GLU A 352 15.04 -20.18 -12.42
N THR A 353 15.61 -18.97 -12.28
CA THR A 353 16.43 -18.32 -13.32
C THR A 353 17.94 -18.42 -13.08
N GLN A 354 18.37 -19.17 -12.06
CA GLN A 354 19.79 -19.47 -11.74
C GLN A 354 20.17 -20.91 -12.08
#